data_c9c68786626032d4a7c024e863ed3d85
#
_entry.id   c9c68786626032d4a7c024e863ed3d85
#
_cell.length_a   1.000
_cell.length_b   1.000
_cell.length_c   1.000
_cell.angle_alpha   90.00
_cell.angle_beta   90.00
_cell.angle_gamma   90.00
#
_symmetry.space_group_name_H-M   'P 1'
#
loop_
_entity.id
_entity.type
_entity.pdbx_description
1 polymer ?
#
loop_
_entity_poly.entity_id
_entity_poly.type
_entity_poly.pdbx_seq_one_letter_code
_entity_poly.pdbx_strand_id
1 'polypeptide(L)'
;MQRYFAIDKDLNLRETDYHHIRNVMRMKDEDLIEIVYNKVLYKCKVYPNKKTVKVVDKKEIKDDLMNIDVCFPVLKEQKIDYILQKGTEVGARNFCLFESKRSVVKFDKTSFSKKSKRWQTICKEAAEQSFRISIPRIDNVLSINELAKLNYDLKILCTLNEKTKNIKKVLQNKTKYDTILIVTGPEGGFDKTEEEILIKNGFVSVSLGNNCLRAETAPIVALSMIYYEFMRWFVWRSYWHQHRILLIIFMII
;
A
#
# COMPACT_ATOMS: atom_id res chain seq x y z
N MET A 1 6.26 16.14 14.14
CA MET A 1 5.74 15.29 15.23
C MET A 1 5.82 13.86 14.75
N GLN A 2 6.26 12.90 15.56
CA GLN A 2 6.43 11.51 15.16
C GLN A 2 5.14 10.74 15.39
N ARG A 3 4.83 9.75 14.51
CA ARG A 3 3.64 8.88 14.62
C ARG A 3 4.02 7.47 15.01
N TYR A 4 3.19 6.82 15.83
CA TYR A 4 3.32 5.43 16.27
C TYR A 4 1.96 4.72 16.24
N PHE A 5 1.97 3.39 16.23
CA PHE A 5 0.76 2.57 16.33
C PHE A 5 0.72 1.87 17.68
N ALA A 6 -0.35 2.12 18.45
CA ALA A 6 -0.56 1.42 19.73
C ALA A 6 -0.89 -0.06 19.51
N ILE A 7 -0.52 -0.86 20.51
CA ILE A 7 -0.82 -2.30 20.53
C ILE A 7 -2.16 -2.62 21.16
N ASP A 8 -2.70 -1.72 21.97
CA ASP A 8 -3.96 -1.89 22.70
C ASP A 8 -4.69 -0.57 22.94
N LYS A 9 -5.87 -0.65 23.57
CA LYS A 9 -6.77 0.47 23.90
C LYS A 9 -6.16 1.46 24.91
N ASP A 10 -5.20 1.03 25.71
CA ASP A 10 -4.53 1.85 26.71
C ASP A 10 -3.36 2.66 26.11
N LEU A 11 -3.24 2.60 24.77
CA LEU A 11 -2.22 3.28 23.95
C LEU A 11 -0.77 2.85 24.28
N ASN A 12 -0.61 1.61 24.72
CA ASN A 12 0.71 1.05 24.95
C ASN A 12 1.46 0.93 23.61
N LEU A 13 2.72 1.33 23.61
CA LEU A 13 3.63 1.21 22.48
C LEU A 13 4.55 0.01 22.67
N ARG A 14 5.14 -0.48 21.58
CA ARG A 14 6.13 -1.56 21.64
C ARG A 14 7.44 -1.07 22.30
N GLU A 15 8.20 -1.97 22.85
CA GLU A 15 9.52 -1.66 23.41
C GLU A 15 10.46 -1.03 22.36
N THR A 16 10.38 -1.48 21.12
CA THR A 16 11.10 -0.92 19.98
C THR A 16 10.72 0.54 19.72
N ASP A 17 9.45 0.91 19.92
CA ASP A 17 9.00 2.28 19.73
C ASP A 17 9.55 3.19 20.82
N TYR A 18 9.57 2.74 22.09
CA TYR A 18 10.19 3.50 23.17
C TYR A 18 11.71 3.62 23.01
N HIS A 19 12.37 2.58 22.48
CA HIS A 19 13.78 2.66 22.12
C HIS A 19 14.02 3.73 21.05
N HIS A 20 13.18 3.78 20.00
CA HIS A 20 13.24 4.79 18.96
C HIS A 20 13.00 6.20 19.53
N ILE A 21 11.99 6.38 20.36
CA ILE A 21 11.66 7.66 21.03
C ILE A 21 12.87 8.18 21.84
N ARG A 22 13.49 7.31 22.64
CA ARG A 22 14.59 7.71 23.54
C ARG A 22 15.93 7.89 22.82
N ASN A 23 16.30 6.92 21.99
CA ASN A 23 17.69 6.79 21.52
C ASN A 23 17.89 7.40 20.14
N VAL A 24 16.86 7.35 19.28
CA VAL A 24 16.92 7.90 17.92
C VAL A 24 16.39 9.32 17.91
N MET A 25 15.17 9.51 18.38
CA MET A 25 14.51 10.83 18.39
C MET A 25 14.94 11.70 19.58
N ARG A 26 15.53 11.10 20.62
CA ARG A 26 16.03 11.78 21.85
C ARG A 26 14.96 12.67 22.49
N MET A 27 13.72 12.20 22.47
CA MET A 27 12.58 12.91 23.04
C MET A 27 12.66 12.97 24.56
N LYS A 28 12.15 14.08 25.10
CA LYS A 28 12.08 14.35 26.54
C LYS A 28 10.64 14.16 27.03
N ASP A 29 10.49 14.20 28.38
CA ASP A 29 9.18 14.20 28.99
C ASP A 29 8.37 15.40 28.48
N GLU A 30 7.09 15.13 28.16
CA GLU A 30 6.10 16.07 27.61
C GLU A 30 6.26 16.43 26.13
N ASP A 31 7.25 15.87 25.41
CA ASP A 31 7.30 15.99 23.96
C ASP A 31 6.05 15.38 23.33
N LEU A 32 5.63 15.98 22.20
CA LEU A 32 4.40 15.58 21.52
C LEU A 32 4.64 14.52 20.47
N ILE A 33 3.84 13.45 20.54
CA ILE A 33 3.76 12.40 19.55
C ILE A 33 2.33 12.17 19.09
N GLU A 34 2.18 11.52 17.95
CA GLU A 34 0.91 11.00 17.47
C GLU A 34 0.85 9.49 17.68
N ILE A 35 -0.28 8.99 18.14
CA ILE A 35 -0.54 7.56 18.29
C ILE A 35 -1.82 7.22 17.56
N VAL A 36 -1.77 6.17 16.73
CA VAL A 36 -2.94 5.65 16.02
C VAL A 36 -3.40 4.36 16.70
N TYR A 37 -4.68 4.29 17.01
CA TYR A 37 -5.36 3.07 17.46
C TYR A 37 -6.79 3.03 16.94
N ASN A 38 -7.21 1.95 16.33
CA ASN A 38 -8.57 1.72 15.80
C ASN A 38 -9.14 2.91 14.98
N LYS A 39 -8.35 3.46 14.05
CA LYS A 39 -8.71 4.61 13.20
C LYS A 39 -8.92 5.92 13.95
N VAL A 40 -8.50 5.99 15.20
CA VAL A 40 -8.45 7.22 15.98
C VAL A 40 -7.00 7.67 16.09
N LEU A 41 -6.75 8.93 15.81
CA LEU A 41 -5.48 9.60 16.02
C LEU A 41 -5.51 10.31 17.37
N TYR A 42 -4.57 9.95 18.22
CA TYR A 42 -4.36 10.58 19.53
C TYR A 42 -3.12 11.46 19.47
N LYS A 43 -3.23 12.69 19.90
CA LYS A 43 -2.10 13.55 20.19
C LYS A 43 -1.73 13.37 21.65
N CYS A 44 -0.52 12.95 21.92
CA CYS A 44 -0.08 12.56 23.27
C CYS A 44 1.20 13.27 23.67
N LYS A 45 1.34 13.58 24.96
CA LYS A 45 2.61 13.85 25.62
C LYS A 45 3.25 12.52 25.97
N VAL A 46 4.53 12.32 25.63
CA VAL A 46 5.27 11.08 25.94
C VAL A 46 6.16 11.28 27.16
N TYR A 47 6.30 10.22 27.96
CA TYR A 47 7.23 10.14 29.10
C TYR A 47 8.15 8.94 28.85
N PRO A 48 9.25 9.15 28.12
CA PRO A 48 10.07 8.04 27.58
C PRO A 48 10.62 7.08 28.63
N ASN A 49 11.08 7.61 29.75
CA ASN A 49 11.66 6.79 30.84
C ASN A 49 10.60 5.99 31.61
N LYS A 50 9.40 6.52 31.76
CA LYS A 50 8.26 5.84 32.38
C LYS A 50 7.54 4.89 31.43
N LYS A 51 7.84 4.95 30.12
CA LYS A 51 7.15 4.23 29.05
C LYS A 51 5.63 4.46 29.08
N THR A 52 5.21 5.71 29.28
CA THR A 52 3.81 6.08 29.34
C THR A 52 3.52 7.27 28.44
N VAL A 53 2.24 7.44 28.12
CA VAL A 53 1.76 8.57 27.35
C VAL A 53 0.54 9.20 28.06
N LYS A 54 0.35 10.50 27.84
CA LYS A 54 -0.83 11.23 28.31
C LYS A 54 -1.54 11.85 27.12
N VAL A 55 -2.80 11.48 26.90
CA VAL A 55 -3.61 12.01 25.81
C VAL A 55 -3.88 13.49 26.03
N VAL A 56 -3.64 14.30 25.02
CA VAL A 56 -3.93 15.75 24.96
C VAL A 56 -5.15 16.00 24.10
N ASP A 57 -5.27 15.28 22.97
CA ASP A 57 -6.37 15.44 22.02
C ASP A 57 -6.59 14.12 21.25
N LYS A 58 -7.77 13.94 20.69
CA LYS A 58 -8.09 12.79 19.84
C LYS A 58 -9.01 13.17 18.70
N LYS A 59 -8.81 12.55 17.55
CA LYS A 59 -9.62 12.78 16.36
C LYS A 59 -9.87 11.46 15.63
N GLU A 60 -11.12 11.16 15.29
CA GLU A 60 -11.43 10.10 14.33
C GLU A 60 -10.97 10.50 12.94
N ILE A 61 -10.28 9.61 12.25
CA ILE A 61 -9.78 9.85 10.91
C ILE A 61 -10.35 8.80 9.97
N LYS A 62 -10.88 9.27 8.85
CA LYS A 62 -11.22 8.39 7.73
C LYS A 62 -9.94 7.98 7.00
N ASP A 63 -9.85 6.71 6.66
CA ASP A 63 -8.81 6.21 5.78
C ASP A 63 -9.23 6.54 4.34
N ASP A 64 -8.67 7.60 3.78
CA ASP A 64 -8.94 8.03 2.41
C ASP A 64 -8.10 7.25 1.37
N LEU A 65 -7.34 6.25 1.82
CA LEU A 65 -6.58 5.40 0.92
C LEU A 65 -7.51 4.56 0.04
N MET A 66 -7.13 4.45 -1.20
CA MET A 66 -7.79 3.54 -2.14
C MET A 66 -7.55 2.09 -1.72
N ASN A 67 -8.52 1.24 -1.97
CA ASN A 67 -8.40 -0.20 -1.72
C ASN A 67 -7.58 -0.87 -2.84
N ILE A 68 -6.26 -0.61 -2.86
CA ILE A 68 -5.34 -1.18 -3.84
C ILE A 68 -4.41 -2.16 -3.12
N ASP A 69 -4.52 -3.42 -3.48
CA ASP A 69 -3.63 -4.47 -3.02
C ASP A 69 -2.56 -4.75 -4.08
N VAL A 70 -1.34 -5.02 -3.63
CA VAL A 70 -0.18 -5.24 -4.49
C VAL A 70 0.29 -6.68 -4.32
N CYS A 71 0.23 -7.45 -5.39
CA CYS A 71 0.73 -8.82 -5.43
C CYS A 71 1.98 -8.91 -6.32
N PHE A 72 3.03 -9.49 -5.78
CA PHE A 72 4.31 -9.62 -6.46
C PHE A 72 4.91 -11.01 -6.20
N PRO A 73 5.77 -11.51 -7.10
CA PRO A 73 6.35 -12.83 -6.93
C PRO A 73 7.32 -12.87 -5.76
N VAL A 74 7.61 -14.06 -5.27
CA VAL A 74 8.70 -14.25 -4.32
C VAL A 74 10.03 -13.84 -4.98
N LEU A 75 10.68 -12.84 -4.40
CA LEU A 75 11.93 -12.23 -4.85
C LEU A 75 13.02 -12.39 -3.79
N LYS A 76 14.24 -11.94 -4.11
CA LYS A 76 15.32 -11.78 -3.11
C LYS A 76 14.86 -10.80 -2.02
N GLU A 77 15.27 -11.07 -0.78
CA GLU A 77 14.78 -10.39 0.43
C GLU A 77 14.85 -8.86 0.34
N GLN A 78 15.98 -8.31 -0.10
CA GLN A 78 16.15 -6.86 -0.26
C GLN A 78 15.12 -6.22 -1.22
N LYS A 79 14.70 -6.95 -2.26
CA LYS A 79 13.67 -6.47 -3.20
C LYS A 79 12.28 -6.48 -2.57
N ILE A 80 11.97 -7.52 -1.79
CA ILE A 80 10.72 -7.61 -1.02
C ILE A 80 10.66 -6.44 -0.03
N ASP A 81 11.73 -6.22 0.74
CA ASP A 81 11.82 -5.11 1.69
C ASP A 81 11.55 -3.76 1.03
N TYR A 82 12.15 -3.53 -0.13
CA TYR A 82 11.95 -2.31 -0.91
C TYR A 82 10.49 -2.14 -1.34
N ILE A 83 9.86 -3.21 -1.87
CA ILE A 83 8.44 -3.17 -2.29
C ILE A 83 7.54 -2.86 -1.09
N LEU A 84 7.75 -3.54 0.04
CA LEU A 84 6.95 -3.35 1.24
C LEU A 84 7.09 -1.93 1.80
N GLN A 85 8.33 -1.42 1.87
CA GLN A 85 8.57 -0.06 2.33
C GLN A 85 7.94 0.96 1.40
N LYS A 86 8.33 0.98 0.13
CA LYS A 86 7.88 2.01 -0.83
C LYS A 86 6.42 1.86 -1.24
N GLY A 87 5.93 0.63 -1.35
CA GLY A 87 4.51 0.38 -1.57
C GLY A 87 3.64 0.89 -0.41
N THR A 88 4.11 0.74 0.83
CA THR A 88 3.44 1.34 1.99
C THR A 88 3.43 2.85 1.92
N GLU A 89 4.56 3.49 1.65
CA GLU A 89 4.66 4.96 1.52
C GLU A 89 3.74 5.51 0.43
N VAL A 90 3.64 4.83 -0.72
CA VAL A 90 2.78 5.24 -1.85
C VAL A 90 1.29 4.97 -1.58
N GLY A 91 0.94 4.04 -0.67
CA GLY A 91 -0.45 3.82 -0.28
C GLY A 91 -1.02 2.43 -0.58
N ALA A 92 -0.21 1.40 -0.80
CA ALA A 92 -0.72 0.03 -0.87
C ALA A 92 -1.53 -0.31 0.38
N ARG A 93 -2.72 -0.91 0.21
CA ARG A 93 -3.56 -1.32 1.32
C ARG A 93 -3.05 -2.60 1.96
N ASN A 94 -2.75 -3.61 1.15
CA ASN A 94 -2.15 -4.87 1.57
C ASN A 94 -1.16 -5.37 0.52
N PHE A 95 -0.38 -6.36 0.92
CA PHE A 95 0.55 -7.06 0.04
C PHE A 95 0.25 -8.56 0.04
N CYS A 96 0.38 -9.19 -1.11
CA CYS A 96 0.44 -10.64 -1.22
C CYS A 96 1.62 -11.06 -2.09
N LEU A 97 2.15 -12.24 -1.78
CA LEU A 97 3.21 -12.84 -2.57
C LEU A 97 2.66 -14.03 -3.33
N PHE A 98 3.29 -14.38 -4.45
CA PHE A 98 2.95 -15.61 -5.16
C PHE A 98 4.18 -16.33 -5.67
N GLU A 99 4.04 -17.64 -5.87
CA GLU A 99 5.08 -18.46 -6.51
C GLU A 99 4.91 -18.37 -8.02
N SER A 100 5.98 -18.00 -8.72
CA SER A 100 6.04 -18.03 -10.18
C SER A 100 7.09 -19.04 -10.65
N LYS A 101 6.84 -19.66 -11.79
CA LYS A 101 7.75 -20.61 -12.43
C LYS A 101 9.15 -20.04 -12.67
N ARG A 102 9.22 -18.75 -12.98
CA ARG A 102 10.46 -18.02 -13.27
C ARG A 102 11.01 -17.24 -12.08
N SER A 103 10.47 -17.43 -10.88
CA SER A 103 11.08 -16.89 -9.67
C SER A 103 12.39 -17.59 -9.36
N VAL A 104 13.43 -16.80 -9.13
CA VAL A 104 14.77 -17.29 -8.76
C VAL A 104 14.77 -17.90 -7.36
N VAL A 105 13.91 -17.39 -6.48
CA VAL A 105 13.78 -17.81 -5.08
C VAL A 105 12.51 -18.65 -4.93
N LYS A 106 12.64 -19.82 -4.32
CA LYS A 106 11.50 -20.62 -3.88
C LYS A 106 11.28 -20.41 -2.38
N PHE A 107 10.04 -20.36 -1.98
CA PHE A 107 9.65 -20.13 -0.60
C PHE A 107 8.81 -21.31 -0.13
N ASP A 108 9.13 -21.84 1.04
CA ASP A 108 8.24 -22.75 1.75
C ASP A 108 7.39 -21.98 2.79
N LYS A 109 6.30 -22.60 3.24
CA LYS A 109 5.40 -22.00 4.24
C LYS A 109 6.09 -21.69 5.56
N THR A 110 7.13 -22.44 5.92
CA THR A 110 7.88 -22.24 7.17
C THR A 110 8.78 -21.02 7.08
N SER A 111 9.40 -20.79 5.93
CA SER A 111 10.20 -19.60 5.64
C SER A 111 9.34 -18.33 5.66
N PHE A 112 8.10 -18.38 5.15
CA PHE A 112 7.16 -17.26 5.23
C PHE A 112 6.87 -16.87 6.68
N SER A 113 6.51 -17.83 7.53
CA SER A 113 6.19 -17.57 8.94
C SER A 113 7.34 -16.88 9.70
N LYS A 114 8.59 -17.24 9.41
CA LYS A 114 9.76 -16.62 10.02
C LYS A 114 9.97 -15.17 9.54
N LYS A 115 9.73 -14.90 8.26
CA LYS A 115 9.99 -13.60 7.63
C LYS A 115 8.82 -12.62 7.75
N SER A 116 7.59 -13.11 7.85
CA SER A 116 6.39 -12.28 7.91
C SER A 116 6.41 -11.27 9.06
N LYS A 117 6.94 -11.65 10.22
CA LYS A 117 7.10 -10.73 11.37
C LYS A 117 8.01 -9.54 11.03
N ARG A 118 9.15 -9.81 10.38
CA ARG A 118 10.09 -8.76 9.96
C ARG A 118 9.47 -7.86 8.89
N TRP A 119 8.82 -8.44 7.89
CA TRP A 119 8.14 -7.69 6.84
C TRP A 119 6.99 -6.83 7.38
N GLN A 120 6.24 -7.34 8.35
CA GLN A 120 5.20 -6.55 9.03
C GLN A 120 5.80 -5.37 9.81
N THR A 121 7.02 -5.53 10.35
CA THR A 121 7.75 -4.41 10.97
C THR A 121 8.13 -3.35 9.95
N ILE A 122 8.62 -3.74 8.77
CA ILE A 122 8.94 -2.81 7.67
C ILE A 122 7.69 -2.01 7.26
N CYS A 123 6.54 -2.69 7.08
CA CYS A 123 5.30 -2.00 6.76
C CYS A 123 4.87 -1.03 7.86
N LYS A 124 5.03 -1.42 9.15
CA LYS A 124 4.72 -0.55 10.29
C LYS A 124 5.60 0.70 10.28
N GLU A 125 6.91 0.54 10.19
CA GLU A 125 7.86 1.66 10.19
C GLU A 125 7.61 2.62 9.01
N ALA A 126 7.36 2.07 7.82
CA ALA A 126 7.01 2.86 6.64
C ALA A 126 5.65 3.60 6.81
N ALA A 127 4.66 2.95 7.44
CA ALA A 127 3.38 3.58 7.74
C ALA A 127 3.49 4.72 8.76
N GLU A 128 4.34 4.56 9.77
CA GLU A 128 4.64 5.59 10.77
C GLU A 128 5.33 6.80 10.13
N GLN A 129 6.34 6.55 9.32
CA GLN A 129 7.10 7.59 8.63
C GLN A 129 6.26 8.36 7.61
N SER A 130 5.37 7.67 6.88
CA SER A 130 4.48 8.27 5.88
C SER A 130 3.15 8.78 6.45
N PHE A 131 3.01 8.85 7.77
CA PHE A 131 1.82 9.37 8.48
C PHE A 131 0.52 8.64 8.13
N ARG A 132 0.58 7.34 7.86
CA ARG A 132 -0.61 6.53 7.63
C ARG A 132 -1.39 6.28 8.92
N ILE A 133 -2.67 5.93 8.75
CA ILE A 133 -3.55 5.53 9.87
C ILE A 133 -3.84 4.03 9.88
N SER A 134 -3.27 3.31 8.92
CA SER A 134 -3.38 1.87 8.79
C SER A 134 -2.04 1.27 8.38
N ILE A 135 -1.73 0.08 8.89
CA ILE A 135 -0.54 -0.68 8.52
C ILE A 135 -0.97 -1.72 7.49
N PRO A 136 -0.33 -1.81 6.31
CA PRO A 136 -0.60 -2.87 5.34
C PRO A 136 -0.38 -4.25 5.96
N ARG A 137 -1.27 -5.20 5.66
CA ARG A 137 -1.06 -6.61 5.99
C ARG A 137 -0.31 -7.30 4.86
N ILE A 138 0.39 -8.35 5.22
CA ILE A 138 1.09 -9.21 4.27
C ILE A 138 0.43 -10.58 4.38
N ASP A 139 -0.24 -10.97 3.30
CA ASP A 139 -0.90 -12.26 3.21
C ASP A 139 0.08 -13.37 2.81
N ASN A 140 -0.36 -14.62 2.95
CA ASN A 140 0.43 -15.80 2.61
C ASN A 140 0.88 -15.80 1.14
N VAL A 141 1.87 -16.66 0.86
CA VAL A 141 2.31 -16.92 -0.52
C VAL A 141 1.27 -17.78 -1.24
N LEU A 142 0.80 -17.29 -2.38
CA LEU A 142 -0.22 -17.92 -3.21
C LEU A 142 0.41 -18.69 -4.37
N SER A 143 -0.22 -19.77 -4.78
CA SER A 143 -0.02 -20.32 -6.12
C SER A 143 -0.69 -19.45 -7.19
N ILE A 144 -0.30 -19.60 -8.46
CA ILE A 144 -0.96 -18.90 -9.57
C ILE A 144 -2.46 -19.20 -9.63
N ASN A 145 -2.87 -20.42 -9.32
CA ASN A 145 -4.30 -20.80 -9.32
C ASN A 145 -5.08 -20.17 -8.18
N GLU A 146 -4.48 -19.98 -7.01
CA GLU A 146 -5.10 -19.25 -5.89
C GLU A 146 -5.16 -17.76 -6.21
N LEU A 147 -4.09 -17.17 -6.75
CA LEU A 147 -4.05 -15.78 -7.20
C LEU A 147 -5.14 -15.49 -8.24
N ALA A 148 -5.32 -16.38 -9.22
CA ALA A 148 -6.32 -16.26 -10.27
C ALA A 148 -7.75 -16.17 -9.74
N LYS A 149 -8.05 -16.85 -8.63
CA LYS A 149 -9.38 -16.92 -7.99
C LYS A 149 -9.71 -15.72 -7.08
N LEU A 150 -8.75 -14.83 -6.82
CA LEU A 150 -9.01 -13.65 -6.00
C LEU A 150 -10.10 -12.78 -6.64
N ASN A 151 -10.99 -12.25 -5.81
CA ASN A 151 -12.11 -11.43 -6.23
C ASN A 151 -11.82 -9.94 -5.98
N TYR A 152 -11.71 -9.17 -7.06
CA TYR A 152 -11.50 -7.71 -7.08
C TYR A 152 -12.30 -7.12 -8.23
N ASP A 153 -12.73 -5.86 -8.09
CA ASP A 153 -13.43 -5.15 -9.19
C ASP A 153 -12.54 -4.93 -10.40
N LEU A 154 -11.25 -4.75 -10.17
CA LEU A 154 -10.24 -4.64 -11.22
C LEU A 154 -8.99 -5.42 -10.83
N LYS A 155 -8.59 -6.34 -11.71
CA LYS A 155 -7.36 -7.12 -11.59
C LYS A 155 -6.41 -6.72 -12.73
N ILE A 156 -5.31 -6.06 -12.38
CA ILE A 156 -4.31 -5.54 -13.32
C ILE A 156 -3.11 -6.48 -13.34
N LEU A 157 -2.73 -6.95 -14.52
CA LEU A 157 -1.54 -7.75 -14.77
C LEU A 157 -0.50 -6.91 -15.52
N CYS A 158 0.57 -6.51 -14.83
CA CYS A 158 1.67 -5.77 -15.45
C CYS A 158 2.62 -6.74 -16.15
N THR A 159 2.62 -6.75 -17.47
CA THR A 159 3.41 -7.67 -18.29
C THR A 159 4.17 -6.97 -19.41
N LEU A 160 5.35 -7.51 -19.74
CA LEU A 160 6.17 -7.01 -20.86
C LEU A 160 5.60 -7.39 -22.24
N ASN A 161 4.65 -8.35 -22.27
CA ASN A 161 4.01 -8.81 -23.51
C ASN A 161 2.91 -7.84 -24.00
N GLU A 162 2.34 -7.02 -23.09
CA GLU A 162 1.37 -6.00 -23.47
C GLU A 162 2.09 -4.72 -23.93
N LYS A 163 1.75 -4.20 -25.11
CA LYS A 163 2.38 -3.03 -25.73
C LYS A 163 1.41 -1.87 -25.98
N THR A 164 0.12 -2.14 -25.97
CA THR A 164 -0.92 -1.21 -26.46
C THR A 164 -1.80 -0.66 -25.35
N LYS A 165 -2.05 -1.46 -24.32
CA LYS A 165 -2.87 -1.06 -23.17
C LYS A 165 -1.99 -0.55 -22.05
N ASN A 166 -2.27 0.64 -21.55
CA ASN A 166 -1.67 1.19 -20.34
C ASN A 166 -2.71 1.33 -19.23
N ILE A 167 -2.26 1.58 -18.02
CA ILE A 167 -3.14 1.74 -16.84
C ILE A 167 -4.21 2.81 -17.08
N LYS A 168 -3.85 3.95 -17.68
CA LYS A 168 -4.78 5.03 -17.96
C LYS A 168 -5.96 4.59 -18.81
N LYS A 169 -5.72 3.87 -19.93
CA LYS A 169 -6.79 3.34 -20.80
C LYS A 169 -7.73 2.40 -20.04
N VAL A 170 -7.19 1.58 -19.13
CA VAL A 170 -7.99 0.64 -18.34
C VAL A 170 -8.86 1.38 -17.33
N LEU A 171 -8.33 2.39 -16.66
CA LEU A 171 -9.06 3.16 -15.64
C LEU A 171 -10.13 4.08 -16.24
N GLN A 172 -9.98 4.51 -17.48
CA GLN A 172 -10.97 5.35 -18.17
C GLN A 172 -12.29 4.64 -18.45
N ASN A 173 -12.32 3.31 -18.45
CA ASN A 173 -13.53 2.53 -18.78
C ASN A 173 -14.56 2.52 -17.64
N LYS A 174 -14.20 2.91 -16.42
CA LYS A 174 -15.11 2.96 -15.27
C LYS A 174 -14.72 4.10 -14.33
N THR A 175 -15.72 4.81 -13.84
CA THR A 175 -15.50 5.99 -12.98
C THR A 175 -15.06 5.65 -11.57
N LYS A 176 -15.27 4.41 -11.09
CA LYS A 176 -14.92 3.99 -9.74
C LYS A 176 -14.71 2.47 -9.67
N TYR A 177 -13.67 2.07 -9.00
CA TYR A 177 -13.43 0.70 -8.54
C TYR A 177 -13.36 0.71 -7.03
N ASP A 178 -14.08 -0.20 -6.36
CA ASP A 178 -14.03 -0.31 -4.90
C ASP A 178 -12.78 -1.06 -4.44
N THR A 179 -12.30 -2.02 -5.25
CA THR A 179 -11.10 -2.81 -4.98
C THR A 179 -10.27 -3.00 -6.25
N ILE A 180 -8.95 -2.84 -6.13
CA ILE A 180 -8.01 -3.05 -7.25
C ILE A 180 -6.89 -3.99 -6.79
N LEU A 181 -6.56 -4.98 -7.60
CA LEU A 181 -5.39 -5.82 -7.45
C LEU A 181 -4.37 -5.52 -8.55
N ILE A 182 -3.16 -5.19 -8.14
CA ILE A 182 -2.00 -5.06 -9.03
C ILE A 182 -1.16 -6.32 -8.92
N VAL A 183 -0.83 -6.94 -10.05
CA VAL A 183 0.07 -8.10 -10.11
C VAL A 183 1.22 -7.79 -11.04
N THR A 184 2.45 -8.00 -10.55
CA THR A 184 3.70 -7.80 -11.31
C THR A 184 4.50 -9.10 -11.40
N GLY A 185 5.26 -9.29 -12.46
CA GLY A 185 6.03 -10.50 -12.69
C GLY A 185 7.42 -10.52 -12.03
N PRO A 186 8.08 -11.71 -12.01
CA PRO A 186 9.46 -11.87 -11.57
C PRO A 186 10.44 -11.28 -12.58
N GLU A 187 11.74 -11.35 -12.28
CA GLU A 187 12.81 -10.83 -13.13
C GLU A 187 12.80 -11.44 -14.55
N GLY A 188 12.41 -12.70 -14.68
CA GLY A 188 12.27 -13.39 -15.97
C GLY A 188 10.92 -13.18 -16.67
N GLY A 189 10.05 -12.29 -16.14
CA GLY A 189 8.66 -12.12 -16.58
C GLY A 189 7.79 -13.33 -16.27
N PHE A 190 6.50 -13.22 -16.59
CA PHE A 190 5.58 -14.36 -16.44
C PHE A 190 5.90 -15.48 -17.45
N ASP A 191 5.69 -16.72 -17.03
CA ASP A 191 5.58 -17.83 -17.97
C ASP A 191 4.27 -17.68 -18.77
N LYS A 192 4.29 -18.12 -20.03
CA LYS A 192 3.14 -17.98 -20.92
C LYS A 192 1.87 -18.62 -20.34
N THR A 193 2.00 -19.78 -19.72
CA THR A 193 0.86 -20.49 -19.11
C THR A 193 0.32 -19.77 -17.87
N GLU A 194 1.19 -19.13 -17.08
CA GLU A 194 0.78 -18.33 -15.93
C GLU A 194 -0.02 -17.11 -16.37
N GLU A 195 0.47 -16.39 -17.39
CA GLU A 195 -0.20 -15.23 -17.95
C GLU A 195 -1.57 -15.60 -18.56
N GLU A 196 -1.65 -16.70 -19.30
CA GLU A 196 -2.92 -17.20 -19.86
C GLU A 196 -3.93 -17.57 -18.76
N ILE A 197 -3.50 -18.20 -17.65
CA ILE A 197 -4.37 -18.52 -16.52
C ILE A 197 -4.94 -17.23 -15.92
N LEU A 198 -4.10 -16.24 -15.66
CA LEU A 198 -4.52 -14.97 -15.06
C LEU A 198 -5.51 -14.23 -15.98
N ILE A 199 -5.21 -14.12 -17.28
CA ILE A 199 -6.07 -13.45 -18.26
C ILE A 199 -7.44 -14.15 -18.36
N LYS A 200 -7.48 -15.49 -18.43
CA LYS A 200 -8.72 -16.27 -18.45
C LYS A 200 -9.58 -16.03 -17.19
N ASN A 201 -8.96 -15.66 -16.07
CA ASN A 201 -9.65 -15.34 -14.82
C ASN A 201 -9.88 -13.84 -14.63
N GLY A 202 -9.90 -13.06 -15.70
CA GLY A 202 -10.34 -11.65 -15.71
C GLY A 202 -9.27 -10.64 -15.33
N PHE A 203 -7.99 -11.01 -15.37
CA PHE A 203 -6.91 -10.03 -15.29
C PHE A 203 -6.76 -9.27 -16.60
N VAL A 204 -6.60 -7.97 -16.49
CA VAL A 204 -6.37 -7.08 -17.63
C VAL A 204 -4.87 -6.82 -17.73
N SER A 205 -4.25 -7.27 -18.82
CA SER A 205 -2.84 -7.01 -19.10
C SER A 205 -2.61 -5.54 -19.42
N VAL A 206 -1.54 -4.96 -18.84
CA VAL A 206 -1.12 -3.59 -19.07
C VAL A 206 0.39 -3.46 -19.23
N SER A 207 0.78 -2.46 -20.03
CA SER A 207 2.16 -1.99 -20.13
C SER A 207 2.39 -0.83 -19.14
N LEU A 208 3.53 -0.82 -18.48
CA LEU A 208 3.99 0.30 -17.62
C LEU A 208 4.87 1.30 -18.37
N GLY A 209 4.99 1.18 -19.68
CA GLY A 209 5.78 2.06 -20.53
C GLY A 209 6.77 1.29 -21.42
N ASN A 210 7.64 2.02 -22.10
CA ASN A 210 8.57 1.45 -23.07
C ASN A 210 9.79 0.78 -22.45
N ASN A 211 10.13 1.14 -21.20
CA ASN A 211 11.29 0.61 -20.52
C ASN A 211 10.94 -0.67 -19.76
N CYS A 212 11.87 -1.63 -19.75
CA CYS A 212 11.76 -2.79 -18.88
C CYS A 212 12.13 -2.38 -17.45
N LEU A 213 11.13 -2.36 -16.57
CA LEU A 213 11.33 -2.06 -15.16
C LEU A 213 11.83 -3.30 -14.41
N ARG A 214 12.65 -3.09 -13.39
CA ARG A 214 13.02 -4.16 -12.45
C ARG A 214 11.80 -4.67 -11.69
N ALA A 215 11.85 -5.93 -11.24
CA ALA A 215 10.73 -6.57 -10.53
C ALA A 215 10.29 -5.81 -9.27
N GLU A 216 11.24 -5.17 -8.56
CA GLU A 216 10.95 -4.32 -7.40
C GLU A 216 10.42 -2.93 -7.75
N THR A 217 10.69 -2.43 -8.95
CA THR A 217 10.26 -1.11 -9.41
C THR A 217 8.84 -1.14 -9.98
N ALA A 218 8.49 -2.20 -10.70
CA ALA A 218 7.22 -2.31 -11.41
C ALA A 218 5.99 -2.13 -10.50
N PRO A 219 5.88 -2.75 -9.31
CA PRO A 219 4.72 -2.58 -8.43
C PRO A 219 4.58 -1.14 -7.91
N ILE A 220 5.69 -0.45 -7.63
CA ILE A 220 5.67 0.93 -7.15
C ILE A 220 5.19 1.88 -8.24
N VAL A 221 5.69 1.72 -9.46
CA VAL A 221 5.28 2.51 -10.63
C VAL A 221 3.81 2.29 -10.94
N ALA A 222 3.34 1.03 -10.97
CA ALA A 222 1.94 0.71 -11.22
C ALA A 222 1.01 1.35 -10.17
N LEU A 223 1.35 1.21 -8.90
CA LEU A 223 0.62 1.81 -7.79
C LEU A 223 0.56 3.34 -7.91
N SER A 224 1.69 3.98 -8.18
CA SER A 224 1.77 5.44 -8.36
C SER A 224 0.95 5.94 -9.54
N MET A 225 0.95 5.23 -10.68
CA MET A 225 0.14 5.57 -11.85
C MET A 225 -1.36 5.52 -11.53
N ILE A 226 -1.82 4.52 -10.77
CA ILE A 226 -3.22 4.41 -10.38
C ILE A 226 -3.60 5.56 -9.45
N TYR A 227 -2.81 5.83 -8.42
CA TYR A 227 -3.06 6.97 -7.53
C TYR A 227 -3.11 8.29 -8.30
N TYR A 228 -2.18 8.52 -9.23
CA TYR A 228 -2.14 9.74 -10.04
C TYR A 228 -3.41 9.93 -10.88
N GLU A 229 -3.90 8.88 -11.54
CA GLU A 229 -5.14 8.96 -12.33
C GLU A 229 -6.36 9.27 -11.46
N PHE A 230 -6.47 8.67 -10.27
CA PHE A 230 -7.58 8.94 -9.36
C PHE A 230 -7.48 10.30 -8.66
N MET A 231 -6.29 10.80 -8.32
CA MET A 231 -6.10 12.14 -7.78
C MET A 231 -6.55 13.22 -8.77
N ARG A 232 -6.31 13.04 -10.06
CA ARG A 232 -6.82 13.96 -11.10
C ARG A 232 -8.34 14.06 -11.06
N TRP A 233 -9.04 12.94 -10.87
CA TRP A 233 -10.50 12.93 -10.76
C TRP A 233 -11.01 13.67 -9.52
N PHE A 234 -10.30 13.58 -8.40
CA PHE A 234 -10.66 14.24 -7.15
C PHE A 234 -10.53 15.77 -7.27
N VAL A 235 -9.45 16.26 -7.85
CA VAL A 235 -9.21 17.69 -8.07
C VAL A 235 -10.23 18.27 -9.06
N TRP A 236 -10.52 17.57 -10.15
CA TRP A 236 -11.54 17.97 -11.13
C TRP A 236 -12.95 18.01 -10.53
N ARG A 237 -13.32 17.04 -9.72
CA ARG A 237 -14.63 16.96 -9.10
C ARG A 237 -14.86 18.07 -8.06
N SER A 238 -13.85 18.41 -7.26
CA SER A 238 -13.91 19.53 -6.31
C SER A 238 -13.94 20.87 -7.05
N TYR A 239 -13.19 21.03 -8.13
CA TYR A 239 -13.21 22.24 -8.98
C TYR A 239 -14.58 22.44 -9.67
N TRP A 240 -15.18 21.38 -10.21
CA TRP A 240 -16.52 21.42 -10.81
C TRP A 240 -17.63 21.70 -9.79
N HIS A 241 -17.52 21.18 -8.56
CA HIS A 241 -18.48 21.48 -7.51
C HIS A 241 -18.41 22.94 -7.08
N GLN A 242 -17.22 23.49 -6.91
CA GLN A 242 -17.05 24.91 -6.58
C GLN A 242 -17.49 25.83 -7.72
N HIS A 243 -17.24 25.49 -8.97
CA HIS A 243 -17.64 26.33 -10.09
C HIS A 243 -19.11 26.17 -10.52
N ARG A 244 -19.74 25.02 -10.25
CA ARG A 244 -21.21 24.90 -10.42
C ARG A 244 -21.99 25.81 -9.47
N ILE A 245 -21.49 26.01 -8.29
CA ILE A 245 -22.09 26.98 -7.32
C ILE A 245 -21.90 28.41 -7.83
N LEU A 246 -20.78 28.76 -8.41
CA LEU A 246 -20.51 30.07 -9.02
C LEU A 246 -21.36 30.33 -10.29
N LEU A 247 -21.55 29.34 -11.15
CA LEU A 247 -22.41 29.44 -12.34
C LEU A 247 -23.90 29.57 -12.00
N ILE A 248 -24.37 28.91 -10.95
CA ILE A 248 -25.75 29.06 -10.48
C ILE A 248 -25.98 30.45 -9.89
N ILE A 249 -25.01 31.03 -9.21
CA ILE A 249 -25.09 32.41 -8.70
C ILE A 249 -25.08 33.44 -9.84
N PHE A 250 -24.36 33.20 -10.94
CA PHE A 250 -24.34 34.08 -12.11
C PHE A 250 -25.59 33.97 -13.02
N MET A 251 -26.38 32.92 -12.89
CA MET A 251 -27.65 32.76 -13.61
C MET A 251 -28.88 33.27 -12.84
N ILE A 252 -28.72 33.74 -11.60
CA ILE A 252 -29.82 34.24 -10.73
C ILE A 252 -29.69 35.77 -10.51
N ILE A 253 -28.63 36.40 -11.03
CA ILE A 253 -28.48 37.86 -11.13
C ILE A 253 -28.64 38.27 -12.58
#